data_0a94f92a223a714d6b89910544436f9d
#
_entry.id   0a94f92a223a714d6b89910544436f9d
#
_cell.length_a   1.000
_cell.length_b   1.000
_cell.length_c   1.000
_cell.angle_alpha   90.00
_cell.angle_beta   90.00
_cell.angle_gamma   90.00
#
_symmetry.space_group_name_H-M   'P 1'
#
loop_
_entity.id
_entity.type
_entity.pdbx_description
1 polymer ?
#
loop_
_entity_poly.entity_id
_entity_poly.type
_entity_poly.pdbx_seq_one_letter_code
_entity_poly.pdbx_strand_id
1 'polypeptide(L)'
;MRALDAGILVCGECHQLNRADGDEHPRCSRCGAVLHARRPNSLTRTWALLITAAILYIPANLLPIMTVNLFGSGMPATIMEGVVELVHADMFPIAMVVFVASILVPTFKLVGIALLLYSVQRHQPMSARQRIMMYRFIEWVGRWSMLDIFVIAILVALVN
;
A
#
# COMPACT_ATOMS: atom_id res chain seq x y z
N MET A 1 -11.01 12.59 26.32
CA MET A 1 -10.78 13.92 25.69
C MET A 1 -9.75 13.72 24.58
N ARG A 2 -10.05 14.12 23.36
CA ARG A 2 -9.08 14.09 22.25
C ARG A 2 -8.33 15.42 22.23
N ALA A 3 -7.04 15.42 21.88
CA ALA A 3 -6.23 16.66 21.81
C ALA A 3 -6.87 17.73 20.89
N LEU A 4 -7.59 17.29 19.87
CA LEU A 4 -8.37 18.16 18.97
C LEU A 4 -9.54 18.86 19.69
N ASP A 5 -10.18 18.20 20.65
CA ASP A 5 -11.29 18.77 21.43
C ASP A 5 -10.78 19.86 22.39
N ALA A 6 -9.48 19.82 22.72
CA ALA A 6 -8.76 20.82 23.50
C ALA A 6 -8.12 21.93 22.65
N GLY A 7 -8.38 21.95 21.32
CA GLY A 7 -7.80 22.91 20.41
C GLY A 7 -6.27 22.80 20.21
N ILE A 8 -5.69 21.63 20.51
CA ILE A 8 -4.26 21.41 20.37
C ILE A 8 -3.95 20.78 19.01
N LEU A 9 -3.13 21.47 18.20
CA LEU A 9 -2.66 21.03 16.90
C LEU A 9 -1.16 20.75 16.92
N VAL A 10 -0.74 19.70 16.24
CA VAL A 10 0.68 19.35 16.03
C VAL A 10 1.12 19.90 14.70
N CYS A 11 2.22 20.64 14.68
CA CYS A 11 2.83 21.11 13.44
C CYS A 11 3.41 19.93 12.64
N GLY A 12 3.07 19.83 11.34
CA GLY A 12 3.58 18.76 10.47
C GLY A 12 5.07 18.86 10.14
N GLU A 13 5.65 20.08 10.27
CA GLU A 13 7.05 20.34 9.92
C GLU A 13 7.99 20.23 11.13
N CYS A 14 7.68 20.93 12.22
CA CYS A 14 8.57 21.01 13.40
C CYS A 14 8.07 20.20 14.60
N HIS A 15 6.92 19.51 14.49
CA HIS A 15 6.29 18.70 15.53
C HIS A 15 5.93 19.42 16.82
N GLN A 16 5.94 20.77 16.82
CA GLN A 16 5.55 21.54 17.97
C GLN A 16 4.03 21.52 18.17
N LEU A 17 3.62 21.40 19.43
CA LEU A 17 2.24 21.54 19.84
C LEU A 17 1.87 23.03 19.85
N ASN A 18 0.81 23.39 19.16
CA ASN A 18 0.27 24.72 19.11
C ASN A 18 -1.20 24.70 19.50
N ARG A 19 -1.66 25.75 20.18
CA ARG A 19 -3.05 25.92 20.50
C ARG A 19 -3.73 26.71 19.38
N ALA A 20 -4.80 26.16 18.82
CA ALA A 20 -5.61 26.85 17.81
C ALA A 20 -6.66 27.69 18.54
N ASP A 21 -6.38 28.95 18.75
CA ASP A 21 -7.30 29.88 19.40
C ASP A 21 -8.26 30.53 18.37
N GLY A 22 -9.08 29.70 17.69
CA GLY A 22 -10.17 30.19 16.86
C GLY A 22 -9.82 30.80 15.50
N ASP A 23 -8.55 30.86 15.12
CA ASP A 23 -8.11 31.33 13.81
C ASP A 23 -8.48 30.34 12.70
N GLU A 24 -9.03 30.86 11.60
CA GLU A 24 -9.40 30.09 10.42
C GLU A 24 -8.18 29.37 9.78
N HIS A 25 -6.98 29.94 9.94
CA HIS A 25 -5.72 29.40 9.44
C HIS A 25 -4.61 29.58 10.46
N PRO A 26 -4.60 28.77 11.55
CA PRO A 26 -3.59 28.91 12.59
C PRO A 26 -2.20 28.60 12.04
N ARG A 27 -1.22 29.44 12.40
CA ARG A 27 0.17 29.24 12.01
C ARG A 27 1.00 28.75 13.19
N CYS A 28 2.01 27.92 12.89
CA CYS A 28 2.93 27.46 13.92
C CYS A 28 3.74 28.64 14.49
N SER A 29 3.78 28.75 15.81
CA SER A 29 4.53 29.80 16.51
C SER A 29 6.05 29.68 16.31
N ARG A 30 6.55 28.50 15.92
CA ARG A 30 7.98 28.24 15.76
C ARG A 30 8.45 28.36 14.31
N CYS A 31 7.78 27.76 13.36
CA CYS A 31 8.23 27.69 11.96
C CYS A 31 7.33 28.44 10.97
N GLY A 32 6.22 29.06 11.43
CA GLY A 32 5.29 29.79 10.58
C GLY A 32 4.44 28.93 9.64
N ALA A 33 4.61 27.62 9.62
CA ALA A 33 3.82 26.71 8.77
C ALA A 33 2.33 26.74 9.13
N VAL A 34 1.45 26.60 8.13
CA VAL A 34 0.01 26.55 8.34
C VAL A 34 -0.35 25.23 9.04
N LEU A 35 -1.08 25.33 10.13
CA LEU A 35 -1.51 24.18 10.91
C LEU A 35 -2.87 23.69 10.37
N HIS A 36 -2.92 22.41 10.05
CA HIS A 36 -4.15 21.75 9.63
C HIS A 36 -4.54 20.69 10.65
N ALA A 37 -5.75 20.76 11.18
CA ALA A 37 -6.32 19.73 12.06
C ALA A 37 -6.44 18.38 11.35
N ARG A 38 -6.72 18.41 10.02
CA ARG A 38 -6.73 17.25 9.11
C ARG A 38 -6.22 17.70 7.75
N ARG A 39 -5.49 16.85 7.06
CA ARG A 39 -5.07 17.11 5.68
C ARG A 39 -6.31 17.28 4.80
N PRO A 40 -6.48 18.44 4.12
CA PRO A 40 -7.61 18.65 3.22
C PRO A 40 -7.55 17.64 2.06
N ASN A 41 -8.72 17.19 1.61
CA ASN A 41 -8.89 16.28 0.46
C ASN A 41 -8.15 14.93 0.54
N SER A 42 -7.81 14.45 1.75
CA SER A 42 -7.11 13.17 1.91
C SER A 42 -7.90 12.00 1.33
N LEU A 43 -9.22 11.95 1.53
CA LEU A 43 -10.09 10.90 0.99
C LEU A 43 -10.07 10.88 -0.54
N THR A 44 -10.24 12.03 -1.18
CA THR A 44 -10.26 12.14 -2.65
C THR A 44 -8.91 11.73 -3.26
N ARG A 45 -7.81 12.16 -2.65
CA ARG A 45 -6.46 11.76 -3.09
C ARG A 45 -6.23 10.26 -2.93
N THR A 46 -6.68 9.68 -1.82
CA THR A 46 -6.51 8.24 -1.61
C THR A 46 -7.37 7.42 -2.56
N TRP A 47 -8.60 7.86 -2.89
CA TRP A 47 -9.44 7.25 -3.92
C TRP A 47 -8.79 7.32 -5.30
N ALA A 48 -8.26 8.48 -5.68
CA ALA A 48 -7.58 8.64 -6.96
C ALA A 48 -6.38 7.68 -7.09
N LEU A 49 -5.54 7.62 -6.06
CA LEU A 49 -4.40 6.71 -6.02
C LEU A 49 -4.81 5.23 -6.04
N LEU A 50 -5.87 4.87 -5.32
CA LEU A 50 -6.39 3.51 -5.30
C LEU A 50 -6.91 3.07 -6.65
N ILE A 51 -7.69 3.92 -7.32
CA ILE A 51 -8.23 3.66 -8.66
C ILE A 51 -7.08 3.53 -9.67
N THR A 52 -6.12 4.44 -9.63
CA THR A 52 -4.94 4.37 -10.49
C THR A 52 -4.14 3.09 -10.26
N ALA A 53 -3.92 2.71 -9.01
CA ALA A 53 -3.23 1.46 -8.67
C ALA A 53 -4.00 0.22 -9.16
N ALA A 54 -5.34 0.21 -9.03
CA ALA A 54 -6.18 -0.89 -9.52
C ALA A 54 -6.14 -1.00 -11.05
N ILE A 55 -6.19 0.14 -11.76
CA ILE A 55 -6.11 0.17 -13.23
C ILE A 55 -4.74 -0.33 -13.70
N LEU A 56 -3.65 0.08 -13.06
CA LEU A 56 -2.29 -0.36 -13.41
C LEU A 56 -2.02 -1.81 -13.01
N TYR A 57 -2.73 -2.34 -12.01
CA TYR A 57 -2.58 -3.71 -11.56
C TYR A 57 -3.04 -4.72 -12.62
N ILE A 58 -4.07 -4.38 -13.41
CA ILE A 58 -4.58 -5.25 -14.49
C ILE A 58 -3.49 -5.50 -15.56
N PRO A 59 -2.93 -4.48 -16.23
CA PRO A 59 -1.89 -4.71 -17.23
C PRO A 59 -0.60 -5.29 -16.64
N ALA A 60 -0.27 -4.97 -15.39
CA ALA A 60 0.90 -5.55 -14.72
C ALA A 60 0.84 -7.08 -14.57
N ASN A 61 -0.37 -7.65 -14.50
CA ASN A 61 -0.55 -9.11 -14.43
C ASN A 61 -0.79 -9.76 -15.80
N LEU A 62 -1.23 -8.99 -16.81
CA LEU A 62 -1.53 -9.50 -18.13
C LEU A 62 -0.38 -9.37 -19.13
N LEU A 63 0.47 -8.36 -18.93
CA LEU A 63 1.61 -8.14 -19.81
C LEU A 63 2.78 -9.06 -19.44
N PRO A 64 3.48 -9.65 -20.42
CA PRO A 64 4.67 -10.44 -20.16
C PRO A 64 5.78 -9.53 -19.63
N ILE A 65 6.31 -9.86 -18.47
CA ILE A 65 7.38 -9.10 -17.79
C ILE A 65 8.74 -9.70 -18.07
N MET A 66 8.79 -11.00 -18.39
CA MET A 66 10.00 -11.77 -18.54
C MET A 66 10.01 -12.56 -19.85
N THR A 67 11.14 -12.59 -20.53
CA THR A 67 11.37 -13.57 -21.61
C THR A 67 12.23 -14.69 -21.02
N VAL A 68 11.63 -15.86 -20.84
CA VAL A 68 12.38 -17.05 -20.40
C VAL A 68 13.01 -17.69 -21.63
N ASN A 69 14.33 -17.61 -21.74
CA ASN A 69 15.10 -18.25 -22.79
C ASN A 69 15.42 -19.70 -22.38
N LEU A 70 14.48 -20.60 -22.59
CA LEU A 70 14.71 -22.03 -22.52
C LEU A 70 15.09 -22.55 -23.91
N PHE A 71 16.34 -22.97 -24.09
CA PHE A 71 16.84 -23.59 -25.34
C PHE A 71 16.65 -22.77 -26.64
N GLY A 72 16.80 -21.43 -26.60
CA GLY A 72 16.84 -20.60 -27.81
C GLY A 72 15.46 -20.13 -28.31
N SER A 73 14.37 -20.50 -27.71
CA SER A 73 13.04 -19.93 -27.95
C SER A 73 12.65 -19.03 -26.81
N GLY A 74 12.87 -17.71 -26.95
CA GLY A 74 12.40 -16.72 -25.99
C GLY A 74 10.88 -16.62 -26.03
N MET A 75 10.18 -17.31 -25.15
CA MET A 75 8.74 -17.10 -24.97
C MET A 75 8.52 -16.00 -23.92
N PRO A 76 7.68 -14.99 -24.28
CA PRO A 76 7.28 -13.99 -23.31
C PRO A 76 6.38 -14.65 -22.24
N ALA A 77 6.81 -14.63 -20.97
CA ALA A 77 6.07 -15.24 -19.88
C ALA A 77 5.46 -14.17 -18.97
N THR A 78 4.20 -14.35 -18.65
CA THR A 78 3.50 -13.60 -17.60
C THR A 78 3.89 -14.13 -16.22
N ILE A 79 3.62 -13.36 -15.15
CA ILE A 79 3.85 -13.83 -13.78
C ILE A 79 3.13 -15.16 -13.50
N MET A 80 1.90 -15.29 -14.04
CA MET A 80 1.10 -16.50 -13.85
C MET A 80 1.68 -17.71 -14.58
N GLU A 81 2.16 -17.54 -15.80
CA GLU A 81 2.86 -18.60 -16.54
C GLU A 81 4.13 -19.04 -15.83
N GLY A 82 4.91 -18.09 -15.29
CA GLY A 82 6.10 -18.41 -14.49
C GLY A 82 5.76 -19.24 -13.23
N VAL A 83 4.65 -18.94 -12.55
CA VAL A 83 4.19 -19.74 -11.40
C VAL A 83 3.80 -21.14 -11.85
N VAL A 84 3.08 -21.29 -12.96
CA VAL A 84 2.64 -22.60 -13.49
C VAL A 84 3.86 -23.42 -13.89
N GLU A 85 4.85 -22.82 -14.52
CA GLU A 85 6.09 -23.50 -14.92
C GLU A 85 6.92 -23.97 -13.73
N LEU A 86 7.01 -23.18 -12.66
CA LEU A 86 7.61 -23.59 -11.38
C LEU A 86 6.87 -24.77 -10.73
N VAL A 87 5.56 -24.82 -10.86
CA VAL A 87 4.78 -25.98 -10.37
C VAL A 87 5.08 -27.24 -11.20
N HIS A 88 5.20 -27.11 -12.53
CA HIS A 88 5.58 -28.22 -13.41
C HIS A 88 7.02 -28.71 -13.21
N ALA A 89 7.90 -27.85 -12.71
CA ALA A 89 9.27 -28.17 -12.33
C ALA A 89 9.39 -28.81 -10.96
N ASP A 90 8.28 -29.25 -10.33
CA ASP A 90 8.21 -29.80 -8.97
C ASP A 90 8.75 -28.88 -7.85
N MET A 91 8.92 -27.58 -8.16
CA MET A 91 9.35 -26.58 -7.17
C MET A 91 8.15 -25.90 -6.50
N PHE A 92 7.21 -26.69 -5.99
CA PHE A 92 5.96 -26.22 -5.40
C PHE A 92 6.12 -25.15 -4.29
N PRO A 93 7.10 -25.25 -3.35
CA PRO A 93 7.27 -24.24 -2.30
C PRO A 93 7.60 -22.85 -2.85
N ILE A 94 8.44 -22.80 -3.90
CA ILE A 94 8.88 -21.54 -4.52
C ILE A 94 7.72 -20.93 -5.32
N ALA A 95 7.00 -21.73 -6.12
CA ALA A 95 5.83 -21.32 -6.85
C ALA A 95 4.76 -20.70 -5.94
N MET A 96 4.53 -21.29 -4.78
CA MET A 96 3.57 -20.80 -3.80
C MET A 96 3.99 -19.45 -3.20
N VAL A 97 5.25 -19.29 -2.86
CA VAL A 97 5.78 -18.01 -2.35
C VAL A 97 5.64 -16.91 -3.38
N VAL A 98 6.02 -17.17 -4.64
CA VAL A 98 5.91 -16.19 -5.73
C VAL A 98 4.45 -15.82 -5.97
N PHE A 99 3.54 -16.79 -6.02
CA PHE A 99 2.11 -16.54 -6.21
C PHE A 99 1.53 -15.66 -5.09
N VAL A 100 1.81 -16.01 -3.84
CA VAL A 100 1.33 -15.24 -2.68
C VAL A 100 1.88 -13.82 -2.69
N ALA A 101 3.18 -13.66 -2.93
CA ALA A 101 3.83 -12.37 -2.89
C ALA A 101 3.40 -11.45 -4.04
N SER A 102 3.29 -11.98 -5.27
CA SER A 102 3.05 -11.18 -6.48
C SER A 102 1.57 -10.91 -6.75
N ILE A 103 0.67 -11.81 -6.36
CA ILE A 103 -0.76 -11.69 -6.65
C ILE A 103 -1.59 -11.46 -5.39
N LEU A 104 -1.42 -12.30 -4.38
CA LEU A 104 -2.30 -12.29 -3.22
C LEU A 104 -2.05 -11.07 -2.32
N VAL A 105 -0.80 -10.73 -2.04
CA VAL A 105 -0.44 -9.59 -1.20
C VAL A 105 -0.88 -8.24 -1.81
N PRO A 106 -0.60 -7.90 -3.09
CA PRO A 106 -1.08 -6.66 -3.69
C PRO A 106 -2.61 -6.59 -3.75
N THR A 107 -3.28 -7.68 -4.11
CA THR A 107 -4.75 -7.74 -4.14
C THR A 107 -5.33 -7.47 -2.76
N PHE A 108 -4.80 -8.10 -1.72
CA PHE A 108 -5.24 -7.91 -0.34
C PHE A 108 -5.08 -6.46 0.13
N LYS A 109 -3.99 -5.79 -0.29
CA LYS A 109 -3.77 -4.36 0.01
C LYS A 109 -4.79 -3.47 -0.67
N LEU A 110 -5.03 -3.67 -1.96
CA LEU A 110 -5.99 -2.87 -2.72
C LEU A 110 -7.40 -3.02 -2.12
N VAL A 111 -7.83 -4.25 -1.86
CA VAL A 111 -9.13 -4.54 -1.23
C VAL A 111 -9.20 -3.97 0.19
N GLY A 112 -8.15 -4.15 1.00
CA GLY A 112 -8.12 -3.64 2.37
C GLY A 112 -8.21 -2.11 2.45
N ILE A 113 -7.48 -1.40 1.59
CA ILE A 113 -7.55 0.07 1.52
C ILE A 113 -8.92 0.52 0.99
N ALA A 114 -9.48 -0.17 -0.01
CA ALA A 114 -10.82 0.11 -0.54
C ALA A 114 -11.89 -0.02 0.56
N LEU A 115 -11.85 -1.11 1.33
CA LEU A 115 -12.78 -1.35 2.44
C LEU A 115 -12.64 -0.29 3.54
N LEU A 116 -11.41 0.11 3.88
CA LEU A 116 -11.19 1.20 4.85
C LEU A 116 -11.77 2.53 4.35
N LEU A 117 -11.51 2.90 3.11
CA LEU A 117 -12.04 4.11 2.50
C LEU A 117 -13.57 4.09 2.47
N TYR A 118 -14.16 2.98 2.05
CA TYR A 118 -15.60 2.80 2.03
C TYR A 118 -16.21 2.90 3.43
N SER A 119 -15.60 2.27 4.42
CA SER A 119 -16.02 2.34 5.83
C SER A 119 -15.98 3.76 6.38
N VAL A 120 -14.94 4.54 6.05
CA VAL A 120 -14.82 5.94 6.47
C VAL A 120 -15.86 6.81 5.79
N GLN A 121 -16.14 6.58 4.51
CA GLN A 121 -17.07 7.38 3.70
C GLN A 121 -18.53 7.14 4.09
N ARG A 122 -18.90 5.89 4.41
CA ARG A 122 -20.27 5.52 4.81
C ARG A 122 -20.58 5.77 6.29
N HIS A 123 -19.70 6.40 7.07
CA HIS A 123 -19.91 6.58 8.52
C HIS A 123 -20.40 5.31 9.24
N GLN A 124 -19.99 4.14 8.74
CA GLN A 124 -20.35 2.88 9.36
C GLN A 124 -19.90 2.88 10.84
N PRO A 125 -20.69 2.33 11.75
CA PRO A 125 -20.40 2.33 13.19
C PRO A 125 -19.27 1.35 13.56
N MET A 126 -18.23 1.30 12.73
CA MET A 126 -17.01 0.57 13.08
C MET A 126 -16.32 1.30 14.23
N SER A 127 -16.04 0.58 15.29
CA SER A 127 -15.33 1.14 16.44
C SER A 127 -13.96 1.67 16.00
N ALA A 128 -13.52 2.78 16.60
CA ALA A 128 -12.21 3.35 16.32
C ALA A 128 -11.07 2.32 16.46
N ARG A 129 -11.25 1.35 17.35
CA ARG A 129 -10.32 0.25 17.58
C ARG A 129 -10.19 -0.69 16.39
N GLN A 130 -11.30 -1.03 15.73
CA GLN A 130 -11.29 -1.87 14.51
C GLN A 130 -10.59 -1.18 13.35
N ARG A 131 -10.82 0.13 13.14
CA ARG A 131 -10.13 0.92 12.11
C ARG A 131 -8.62 0.97 12.32
N ILE A 132 -8.18 1.17 13.57
CA ILE A 132 -6.76 1.18 13.93
C ILE A 132 -6.14 -0.20 13.71
N MET A 133 -6.85 -1.27 14.05
CA MET A 133 -6.37 -2.65 13.87
C MET A 133 -6.22 -2.98 12.37
N MET A 134 -7.21 -2.65 11.54
CA MET A 134 -7.13 -2.83 10.09
C MET A 134 -6.00 -2.00 9.48
N TYR A 135 -5.83 -0.74 9.90
CA TYR A 135 -4.75 0.10 9.44
C TYR A 135 -3.37 -0.49 9.80
N ARG A 136 -3.18 -0.93 11.04
CA ARG A 136 -1.95 -1.61 11.47
C ARG A 136 -1.67 -2.89 10.70
N PHE A 137 -2.72 -3.66 10.41
CA PHE A 137 -2.57 -4.89 9.63
C PHE A 137 -2.12 -4.59 8.19
N ILE A 138 -2.73 -3.60 7.53
CA ILE A 138 -2.34 -3.17 6.17
C ILE A 138 -0.92 -2.60 6.17
N GLU A 139 -0.54 -1.84 7.19
CA GLU A 139 0.81 -1.30 7.34
C GLU A 139 1.84 -2.42 7.58
N TRP A 140 1.50 -3.41 8.38
CA TRP A 140 2.33 -4.58 8.62
C TRP A 140 2.54 -5.40 7.35
N VAL A 141 1.48 -5.74 6.64
CA VAL A 141 1.55 -6.40 5.31
C VAL A 141 2.29 -5.51 4.30
N GLY A 142 2.13 -4.18 4.41
CA GLY A 142 2.84 -3.20 3.57
C GLY A 142 4.36 -3.28 3.70
N ARG A 143 4.84 -3.51 4.89
CA ARG A 143 6.27 -3.64 5.18
C ARG A 143 6.88 -4.89 4.55
N TRP A 144 6.13 -5.99 4.48
CA TRP A 144 6.55 -7.24 3.84
C TRP A 144 6.59 -7.16 2.31
N SER A 145 5.87 -6.22 1.70
CA SER A 145 5.86 -6.06 0.24
C SER A 145 7.19 -5.56 -0.35
N MET A 146 8.05 -4.95 0.46
CA MET A 146 9.41 -4.60 0.04
C MET A 146 10.33 -5.83 -0.05
N LEU A 147 10.03 -6.90 0.70
CA LEU A 147 10.78 -8.15 0.65
C LEU A 147 10.60 -8.90 -0.68
N ASP A 148 9.48 -8.71 -1.36
CA ASP A 148 9.19 -9.36 -2.64
C ASP A 148 10.23 -8.98 -3.71
N ILE A 149 10.53 -7.68 -3.83
CA ILE A 149 11.56 -7.20 -4.76
C ILE A 149 12.94 -7.75 -4.39
N PHE A 150 13.22 -7.87 -3.09
CA PHE A 150 14.49 -8.37 -2.60
C PHE A 150 14.66 -9.87 -2.88
N VAL A 151 13.61 -10.67 -2.70
CA VAL A 151 13.59 -12.11 -3.00
C VAL A 151 13.76 -12.35 -4.49
N ILE A 152 13.06 -11.59 -5.34
CA ILE A 152 13.21 -11.68 -6.80
C ILE A 152 14.63 -11.30 -7.22
N ALA A 153 15.20 -10.24 -6.66
CA ALA A 153 16.57 -9.82 -6.97
C ALA A 153 17.60 -10.89 -6.58
N ILE A 154 17.43 -11.54 -5.42
CA ILE A 154 18.30 -12.64 -4.99
C ILE A 154 18.12 -13.85 -5.91
N LEU A 155 16.88 -14.21 -6.26
CA LEU A 155 16.61 -15.32 -7.18
C LEU A 155 17.26 -15.10 -8.54
N VAL A 156 17.13 -13.92 -9.11
CA VAL A 156 17.78 -13.55 -10.37
C VAL A 156 19.30 -13.60 -10.25
N ALA A 157 19.86 -13.13 -9.15
CA ALA A 157 21.31 -13.17 -8.91
C ALA A 157 21.86 -14.59 -8.70
N LEU A 158 21.02 -15.54 -8.28
CA LEU A 158 21.41 -16.92 -8.00
C LEU A 158 21.28 -17.84 -9.24
N VAL A 159 20.43 -17.43 -10.21
CA VAL A 159 20.18 -18.16 -11.48
C VAL A 159 21.13 -17.72 -12.58
N ASN A 160 21.83 -16.59 -12.42
CA ASN A 160 22.82 -16.08 -13.38
C ASN A 160 24.24 -16.46 -12.96
#